data_75fed4abfbcc2d3b752b5403d40b6969
#
_entry.id   75fed4abfbcc2d3b752b5403d40b6969
#
_cell.length_a   1.000
_cell.length_b   1.000
_cell.length_c   1.000
_cell.angle_alpha   90.00
_cell.angle_beta   90.00
_cell.angle_gamma   90.00
#
_symmetry.space_group_name_H-M   'P 1'
#
loop_
_entity.id
_entity.type
_entity.pdbx_description
1 polymer ?
#
loop_
_entity_poly.entity_id
_entity_poly.type
_entity_poly.pdbx_seq_one_letter_code
_entity_poly.pdbx_strand_id
1 'polypeptide(L)'
;MVWRGRPRPRLTTHRAILSFDQPHPDCWILDATDATLSALSPRLIGIDLTVCSLPSRYNIPVPEASTLHEVAPPLPPIDPSRYTLGQRVVLRIIIWAGYWVIRLLGPTLRVCISYEEGAQKTREQRPLVESFWHSCMIPATYICRDMGVRVMSSNSYDGEYMGRIIRKFGFVAVKGSSSRNAVRALLGLRRALTEGWTVAFTLDGPRGPRHKVKPGPVALARSTGIPMSMFHVAVDRAWVLNSWDRMMIPKPFSRVLLRFGKLIQVPPDATDEDVERYTAELQAALDRVCEFAEANVKQVGTSEFPSGRNEQK
;
A
#
# COMPACT_ATOMS: atom_id res chain seq x y z
N MET A 1 -23.93 47.33 34.88
CA MET A 1 -23.18 47.84 33.69
C MET A 1 -23.51 46.98 32.49
N VAL A 2 -24.28 47.55 31.58
CA VAL A 2 -24.87 46.87 30.42
C VAL A 2 -23.93 47.05 29.24
N TRP A 3 -23.47 45.95 28.62
CA TRP A 3 -22.76 46.03 27.33
C TRP A 3 -23.67 45.59 26.19
N ARG A 4 -23.95 46.53 25.29
CA ARG A 4 -24.80 46.38 24.09
C ARG A 4 -24.00 45.74 22.97
N GLY A 5 -24.63 44.79 22.26
CA GLY A 5 -24.10 44.11 21.11
C GLY A 5 -24.00 44.98 19.86
N ARG A 6 -23.09 44.60 18.94
CA ARG A 6 -23.01 45.09 17.55
C ARG A 6 -23.59 44.06 16.58
N PRO A 7 -24.21 44.49 15.49
CA PRO A 7 -24.90 43.64 14.57
C PRO A 7 -23.95 42.99 13.55
N ARG A 8 -24.32 41.76 13.12
CA ARG A 8 -23.65 41.00 12.08
C ARG A 8 -24.06 41.50 10.68
N PRO A 9 -23.18 41.53 9.68
CA PRO A 9 -23.56 41.83 8.30
C PRO A 9 -24.23 40.61 7.63
N ARG A 10 -25.28 40.91 6.88
CA ARG A 10 -26.01 39.95 6.03
C ARG A 10 -25.18 39.63 4.78
N LEU A 11 -25.00 38.35 4.49
CA LEU A 11 -24.49 37.86 3.20
C LEU A 11 -25.67 37.74 2.23
N THR A 12 -25.64 38.54 1.19
CA THR A 12 -26.51 38.44 0.01
C THR A 12 -26.04 37.34 -0.92
N THR A 13 -26.94 36.41 -1.20
CA THR A 13 -26.77 35.37 -2.21
C THR A 13 -26.93 35.96 -3.61
N HIS A 14 -25.87 35.92 -4.42
CA HIS A 14 -25.97 36.06 -5.85
C HIS A 14 -25.92 34.69 -6.52
N ARG A 15 -27.07 34.29 -7.06
CA ARG A 15 -27.20 33.19 -8.01
C ARG A 15 -26.68 33.66 -9.37
N ALA A 16 -25.62 33.09 -9.88
CA ALA A 16 -25.23 33.18 -11.27
C ALA A 16 -25.64 31.88 -11.98
N ILE A 17 -26.61 32.00 -12.85
CA ILE A 17 -27.02 30.99 -13.84
C ILE A 17 -26.08 31.16 -15.02
N LEU A 18 -25.29 30.15 -15.38
CA LEU A 18 -24.60 30.06 -16.65
C LEU A 18 -25.15 28.87 -17.43
N SER A 19 -25.84 29.20 -18.51
CA SER A 19 -26.31 28.29 -19.55
C SER A 19 -25.12 27.78 -20.35
N PHE A 20 -25.07 26.46 -20.56
CA PHE A 20 -24.18 25.83 -21.55
C PHE A 20 -24.95 25.62 -22.84
N ASP A 21 -24.42 26.18 -23.91
CA ASP A 21 -24.88 25.88 -25.27
C ASP A 21 -23.66 25.46 -26.12
N GLN A 22 -23.76 24.23 -26.60
CA GLN A 22 -23.29 23.57 -27.83
C GLN A 22 -21.79 23.60 -28.28
N PRO A 23 -21.36 22.54 -28.99
CA PRO A 23 -19.96 22.20 -29.24
C PRO A 23 -19.49 22.65 -30.63
N HIS A 24 -18.19 22.96 -30.73
CA HIS A 24 -17.54 23.08 -32.05
C HIS A 24 -16.40 22.07 -32.19
N PRO A 25 -16.28 21.43 -33.36
CA PRO A 25 -15.26 20.44 -33.66
C PRO A 25 -14.09 21.12 -34.40
N ASP A 26 -12.87 20.86 -34.02
CA ASP A 26 -11.74 20.94 -34.93
C ASP A 26 -10.61 20.00 -34.48
N CYS A 27 -10.49 18.99 -35.30
CA CYS A 27 -9.44 18.01 -35.35
C CYS A 27 -8.18 18.64 -35.98
N TRP A 28 -7.05 18.65 -35.30
CA TRP A 28 -5.75 18.90 -35.95
C TRP A 28 -4.85 17.69 -35.74
N ILE A 29 -4.72 16.95 -36.83
CA ILE A 29 -3.66 15.97 -37.05
C ILE A 29 -2.38 16.79 -37.28
N LEU A 30 -1.32 16.50 -36.53
CA LEU A 30 0.02 16.92 -36.87
C LEU A 30 0.88 15.70 -37.17
N ASP A 31 1.22 15.62 -38.46
CA ASP A 31 2.17 14.73 -39.09
C ASP A 31 3.58 14.87 -38.50
N ALA A 32 4.22 13.75 -38.33
CA ALA A 32 5.64 13.63 -37.99
C ALA A 32 6.45 13.57 -39.31
N THR A 33 7.18 14.59 -39.61
CA THR A 33 8.44 14.51 -40.40
C THR A 33 9.19 15.84 -40.20
N ASP A 34 10.32 15.87 -39.59
CA ASP A 34 11.62 16.13 -40.18
C ASP A 34 12.76 16.14 -39.14
N ALA A 35 13.79 15.49 -39.54
CA ALA A 35 15.02 15.32 -38.80
C ALA A 35 15.92 16.58 -38.95
N THR A 36 16.62 16.94 -37.87
CA THR A 36 18.03 17.41 -38.00
C THR A 36 18.80 17.08 -36.71
N LEU A 37 19.76 16.22 -36.90
CA LEU A 37 20.91 15.98 -36.03
C LEU A 37 21.80 17.25 -36.02
N SER A 38 22.07 17.81 -34.85
CA SER A 38 23.40 18.34 -34.50
C SER A 38 23.39 18.94 -33.08
N ALA A 39 24.13 18.33 -32.20
CA ALA A 39 25.03 18.90 -31.18
C ALA A 39 25.17 17.94 -30.02
N LEU A 40 26.14 17.05 -30.11
CA LEU A 40 26.69 16.29 -29.00
C LEU A 40 27.37 17.23 -28.01
N SER A 41 26.91 17.19 -26.76
CA SER A 41 27.69 17.61 -25.61
C SER A 41 27.60 16.53 -24.54
N PRO A 42 28.72 16.05 -24.00
CA PRO A 42 28.73 14.91 -23.07
C PRO A 42 28.44 15.39 -21.66
N ARG A 43 27.26 15.12 -21.14
CA ARG A 43 26.99 15.10 -19.71
C ARG A 43 26.76 13.69 -19.26
N LEU A 44 27.75 13.20 -18.53
CA LEU A 44 27.82 11.98 -17.75
C LEU A 44 26.49 11.51 -17.18
N ILE A 45 26.13 10.29 -17.57
CA ILE A 45 25.44 9.23 -16.81
C ILE A 45 24.56 9.74 -15.65
N GLY A 46 23.45 10.31 -16.03
CA GLY A 46 22.23 10.34 -15.25
C GLY A 46 21.22 9.45 -15.98
N ILE A 47 21.17 8.17 -15.67
CA ILE A 47 20.07 7.31 -16.11
C ILE A 47 18.85 7.76 -15.31
N ASP A 48 18.11 8.67 -15.89
CA ASP A 48 16.76 9.02 -15.47
C ASP A 48 15.85 7.85 -15.85
N LEU A 49 15.83 6.84 -14.97
CA LEU A 49 14.85 5.77 -15.05
C LEU A 49 13.50 6.36 -14.64
N THR A 50 12.87 7.01 -15.58
CA THR A 50 11.44 7.29 -15.54
C THR A 50 10.76 5.95 -15.27
N VAL A 51 10.31 5.75 -14.05
CA VAL A 51 9.58 4.55 -13.63
C VAL A 51 8.29 4.55 -14.43
N CYS A 52 8.29 3.82 -15.54
CA CYS A 52 7.08 3.53 -16.29
C CYS A 52 6.19 2.71 -15.35
N SER A 53 5.20 3.34 -14.73
CA SER A 53 4.18 2.71 -13.93
C SER A 53 3.35 1.82 -14.83
N LEU A 54 3.69 0.53 -14.86
CA LEU A 54 2.83 -0.47 -15.50
C LEU A 54 1.55 -0.58 -14.66
N PRO A 55 0.36 -0.51 -15.27
CA PRO A 55 -0.89 -0.67 -14.54
C PRO A 55 -0.89 -1.99 -13.76
N SER A 56 -1.53 -2.01 -12.61
CA SER A 56 -1.69 -3.22 -11.81
C SER A 56 -2.33 -4.30 -12.67
N ARG A 57 -1.59 -5.38 -12.94
CA ARG A 57 -2.06 -6.51 -13.77
C ARG A 57 -3.12 -7.36 -13.07
N TYR A 58 -3.44 -7.03 -11.84
CA TYR A 58 -4.41 -7.74 -11.03
C TYR A 58 -5.56 -6.79 -10.77
N ASN A 59 -6.78 -7.26 -11.04
CA ASN A 59 -8.02 -6.48 -10.91
C ASN A 59 -8.36 -6.19 -9.43
N ILE A 60 -7.41 -5.60 -8.70
CA ILE A 60 -7.64 -5.04 -7.38
C ILE A 60 -8.22 -3.65 -7.62
N PRO A 61 -9.42 -3.32 -7.10
CA PRO A 61 -10.00 -1.99 -7.26
C PRO A 61 -9.00 -0.92 -6.82
N VAL A 62 -8.54 -0.12 -7.76
CA VAL A 62 -7.67 1.04 -7.50
C VAL A 62 -8.57 2.27 -7.60
N PRO A 63 -8.46 3.26 -6.71
CA PRO A 63 -9.16 4.53 -6.88
C PRO A 63 -8.84 5.12 -8.24
N GLU A 64 -9.80 5.80 -8.87
CA GLU A 64 -9.58 6.43 -10.18
C GLU A 64 -8.31 7.27 -10.19
N ALA A 65 -7.50 7.10 -11.23
CA ALA A 65 -6.16 7.69 -11.36
C ALA A 65 -6.11 9.22 -11.24
N SER A 66 -7.25 9.90 -11.32
CA SER A 66 -7.37 11.35 -11.18
C SER A 66 -7.02 11.89 -9.78
N THR A 67 -7.10 11.05 -8.73
CA THR A 67 -6.77 11.44 -7.35
C THR A 67 -5.43 10.89 -6.86
N LEU A 68 -4.78 9.99 -7.63
CA LEU A 68 -3.54 9.32 -7.23
C LEU A 68 -2.27 10.08 -7.65
N HIS A 69 -2.38 11.22 -8.31
CA HIS A 69 -1.23 11.97 -8.86
C HIS A 69 -0.51 12.89 -7.86
N GLU A 70 -0.82 12.84 -6.59
CA GLU A 70 0.16 13.33 -5.63
C GLU A 70 1.27 12.28 -5.48
N VAL A 71 2.16 12.26 -6.46
CA VAL A 71 3.40 11.49 -6.46
C VAL A 71 4.05 11.71 -5.09
N ALA A 72 4.18 10.64 -4.33
CA ALA A 72 4.81 10.71 -3.02
C ALA A 72 6.12 11.52 -3.14
N PRO A 73 6.33 12.56 -2.33
CA PRO A 73 7.46 13.47 -2.49
C PRO A 73 8.77 12.68 -2.56
N PRO A 74 9.78 13.12 -3.32
CA PRO A 74 11.01 12.37 -3.48
C PRO A 74 11.60 12.02 -2.11
N LEU A 75 12.13 10.81 -1.96
CA LEU A 75 12.78 10.42 -0.71
C LEU A 75 13.96 11.35 -0.44
N PRO A 76 14.10 11.87 0.78
CA PRO A 76 15.29 12.61 1.16
C PRO A 76 16.53 11.72 0.96
N PRO A 77 17.68 12.31 0.66
CA PRO A 77 18.95 11.60 0.61
C PRO A 77 19.16 10.77 1.88
N ILE A 78 19.95 9.69 1.79
CA ILE A 78 20.36 8.95 2.99
C ILE A 78 21.17 9.92 3.87
N ASP A 79 20.65 10.17 5.07
CA ASP A 79 21.22 11.17 5.99
C ASP A 79 22.68 10.84 6.33
N PRO A 80 23.65 11.69 5.95
CA PRO A 80 25.06 11.45 6.21
C PRO A 80 25.43 11.56 7.70
N SER A 81 24.59 12.22 8.52
CA SER A 81 24.81 12.32 9.95
C SER A 81 24.47 11.04 10.70
N ARG A 82 23.60 10.19 10.13
CA ARG A 82 23.13 8.94 10.74
C ARG A 82 23.93 7.71 10.33
N TYR A 83 24.62 7.76 9.19
CA TYR A 83 25.27 6.60 8.60
C TYR A 83 26.65 6.92 8.08
N THR A 84 27.63 6.07 8.39
CA THR A 84 28.97 6.15 7.82
C THR A 84 28.96 5.95 6.30
N LEU A 85 30.02 6.33 5.62
CA LEU A 85 30.13 6.16 4.17
C LEU A 85 29.92 4.68 3.77
N GLY A 86 30.55 3.74 4.49
CA GLY A 86 30.38 2.31 4.25
C GLY A 86 28.92 1.84 4.43
N GLN A 87 28.26 2.27 5.50
CA GLN A 87 26.85 1.95 5.72
C GLN A 87 25.94 2.51 4.62
N ARG A 88 26.21 3.70 4.11
CA ARG A 88 25.46 4.29 3.00
C ARG A 88 25.64 3.50 1.69
N VAL A 89 26.85 3.01 1.43
CA VAL A 89 27.11 2.15 0.26
C VAL A 89 26.34 0.83 0.38
N VAL A 90 26.46 0.18 1.56
CA VAL A 90 25.72 -1.08 1.83
C VAL A 90 24.22 -0.88 1.72
N LEU A 91 23.67 0.21 2.29
CA LEU A 91 22.24 0.56 2.14
C LEU A 91 21.81 0.67 0.65
N ARG A 92 22.61 1.37 -0.16
CA ARG A 92 22.32 1.50 -1.60
C ARG A 92 22.31 0.15 -2.30
N ILE A 93 23.29 -0.72 -1.99
CA ILE A 93 23.36 -2.08 -2.54
C ILE A 93 22.12 -2.89 -2.14
N ILE A 94 21.75 -2.90 -0.85
CA ILE A 94 20.58 -3.62 -0.35
C ILE A 94 19.28 -3.11 -1.02
N ILE A 95 19.11 -1.79 -1.11
CA ILE A 95 17.93 -1.19 -1.75
C ILE A 95 17.87 -1.58 -3.23
N TRP A 96 18.99 -1.51 -3.95
CA TRP A 96 19.05 -1.86 -5.35
C TRP A 96 18.80 -3.36 -5.56
N ALA A 97 19.48 -4.22 -4.81
CA ALA A 97 19.32 -5.67 -4.88
C ALA A 97 17.87 -6.09 -4.51
N GLY A 98 17.34 -5.57 -3.40
CA GLY A 98 15.97 -5.88 -2.96
C GLY A 98 14.92 -5.45 -3.98
N TYR A 99 15.07 -4.27 -4.57
CA TYR A 99 14.20 -3.82 -5.66
C TYR A 99 14.24 -4.78 -6.84
N TRP A 100 15.43 -5.13 -7.34
CA TRP A 100 15.55 -5.99 -8.52
C TRP A 100 15.11 -7.42 -8.25
N VAL A 101 15.35 -7.96 -7.05
CA VAL A 101 14.82 -9.27 -6.65
C VAL A 101 13.31 -9.29 -6.77
N ILE A 102 12.61 -8.34 -6.16
CA ILE A 102 11.14 -8.27 -6.23
C ILE A 102 10.66 -8.00 -7.67
N ARG A 103 11.35 -7.12 -8.40
CA ARG A 103 10.98 -6.69 -9.75
C ARG A 103 11.13 -7.81 -10.79
N LEU A 104 12.13 -8.68 -10.62
CA LEU A 104 12.39 -9.81 -11.53
C LEU A 104 11.59 -11.06 -11.15
N LEU A 105 11.45 -11.35 -9.85
CA LEU A 105 10.65 -12.49 -9.39
C LEU A 105 9.16 -12.30 -9.62
N GLY A 106 8.65 -11.10 -9.33
CA GLY A 106 7.22 -10.81 -9.38
C GLY A 106 6.52 -11.21 -10.68
N PRO A 107 7.03 -10.86 -11.89
CA PRO A 107 6.42 -11.23 -13.16
C PRO A 107 6.37 -12.74 -13.43
N THR A 108 7.20 -13.53 -12.74
CA THR A 108 7.25 -15.00 -12.88
C THR A 108 6.15 -15.69 -12.08
N LEU A 109 5.57 -15.00 -11.08
CA LEU A 109 4.60 -15.59 -10.19
C LEU A 109 3.24 -15.81 -10.88
N ARG A 110 2.61 -16.94 -10.55
CA ARG A 110 1.24 -17.27 -10.96
C ARG A 110 0.32 -16.86 -9.83
N VAL A 111 -0.30 -15.70 -9.94
CA VAL A 111 -1.09 -15.11 -8.85
C VAL A 111 -2.58 -15.31 -9.11
N CYS A 112 -3.29 -15.81 -8.10
CA CYS A 112 -4.74 -15.79 -8.02
C CYS A 112 -5.16 -14.90 -6.83
N ILE A 113 -6.21 -14.11 -7.02
CA ILE A 113 -6.84 -13.31 -5.97
C ILE A 113 -8.19 -13.92 -5.67
N SER A 114 -8.46 -14.18 -4.41
CA SER A 114 -9.73 -14.70 -3.94
C SER A 114 -10.25 -13.90 -2.74
N TYR A 115 -11.54 -13.99 -2.51
CA TYR A 115 -12.26 -13.23 -1.47
C TYR A 115 -13.11 -14.17 -0.63
N GLU A 116 -13.25 -13.89 0.66
CA GLU A 116 -14.36 -14.46 1.41
C GLU A 116 -15.69 -13.99 0.80
N GLU A 117 -16.73 -14.79 0.96
CA GLU A 117 -18.06 -14.48 0.44
C GLU A 117 -18.53 -13.08 0.87
N GLY A 118 -18.89 -12.24 -0.10
CA GLY A 118 -19.28 -10.84 0.12
C GLY A 118 -18.13 -9.85 0.33
N ALA A 119 -16.89 -10.30 0.53
CA ALA A 119 -15.76 -9.41 0.80
C ALA A 119 -15.34 -8.55 -0.40
N GLN A 120 -15.56 -9.02 -1.64
CA GLN A 120 -15.18 -8.28 -2.84
C GLN A 120 -15.92 -6.95 -2.95
N LYS A 121 -17.25 -6.95 -2.80
CA LYS A 121 -18.07 -5.74 -2.90
C LYS A 121 -17.77 -4.70 -1.83
N THR A 122 -17.47 -5.17 -0.60
CA THR A 122 -17.16 -4.26 0.50
C THR A 122 -15.79 -3.60 0.36
N ARG A 123 -14.86 -4.19 -0.40
CA ARG A 123 -13.53 -3.62 -0.66
C ARG A 123 -13.51 -2.45 -1.64
N GLU A 124 -14.60 -2.19 -2.33
CA GLU A 124 -14.77 -0.97 -3.14
C GLU A 124 -14.86 0.27 -2.24
N GLN A 125 -15.26 0.09 -0.99
CA GLN A 125 -15.21 1.16 0.03
C GLN A 125 -13.75 1.46 0.37
N ARG A 126 -13.31 2.68 0.12
CA ARG A 126 -11.99 3.17 0.49
C ARG A 126 -12.12 4.50 1.22
N PRO A 127 -11.18 4.86 2.10
CA PRO A 127 -9.96 4.14 2.49
C PRO A 127 -10.20 2.93 3.41
N LEU A 128 -9.17 2.09 3.59
CA LEU A 128 -9.19 0.89 4.44
C LEU A 128 -7.96 0.85 5.36
N VAL A 129 -8.13 0.17 6.52
CA VAL A 129 -7.02 -0.25 7.38
C VAL A 129 -6.67 -1.68 7.02
N GLU A 130 -5.72 -1.88 6.10
CA GLU A 130 -5.28 -3.20 5.65
C GLU A 130 -4.36 -3.88 6.64
N SER A 131 -4.53 -5.15 6.84
CA SER A 131 -3.85 -5.95 7.87
C SER A 131 -3.37 -7.29 7.31
N PHE A 132 -2.11 -7.66 7.58
CA PHE A 132 -1.52 -8.91 7.10
C PHE A 132 -0.30 -9.32 7.95
N TRP A 133 0.22 -10.54 7.73
CA TRP A 133 1.40 -11.02 8.45
C TRP A 133 2.71 -10.51 7.85
N HIS A 134 3.70 -10.25 8.69
CA HIS A 134 5.03 -9.77 8.27
C HIS A 134 5.71 -10.76 7.30
N SER A 135 5.48 -12.06 7.49
CA SER A 135 6.06 -13.11 6.66
C SER A 135 5.76 -12.99 5.16
N CYS A 136 4.61 -12.42 4.78
CA CYS A 136 4.20 -12.26 3.37
C CYS A 136 4.50 -10.89 2.77
N MET A 137 5.29 -10.05 3.42
CA MET A 137 5.57 -8.68 2.97
C MET A 137 6.17 -8.62 1.56
N ILE A 138 7.09 -9.53 1.20
CA ILE A 138 7.74 -9.54 -0.12
C ILE A 138 6.74 -9.80 -1.25
N PRO A 139 5.97 -10.91 -1.26
CA PRO A 139 4.98 -11.13 -2.31
C PRO A 139 3.87 -10.06 -2.30
N ALA A 140 3.42 -9.60 -1.12
CA ALA A 140 2.43 -8.53 -0.99
C ALA A 140 2.94 -7.22 -1.62
N THR A 141 4.22 -6.86 -1.44
CA THR A 141 4.82 -5.66 -2.06
C THR A 141 4.70 -5.69 -3.58
N TYR A 142 4.90 -6.83 -4.21
CA TYR A 142 4.77 -6.94 -5.67
C TYR A 142 3.31 -6.91 -6.12
N ILE A 143 2.43 -7.64 -5.46
CA ILE A 143 1.03 -7.80 -5.87
C ILE A 143 0.25 -6.49 -5.66
N CYS A 144 0.45 -5.82 -4.53
CA CYS A 144 -0.25 -4.59 -4.15
C CYS A 144 0.51 -3.31 -4.52
N ARG A 145 1.43 -3.38 -5.50
CA ARG A 145 2.20 -2.21 -5.94
C ARG A 145 1.31 -1.16 -6.61
N ASP A 146 1.80 0.06 -6.67
CA ASP A 146 1.20 1.21 -7.37
C ASP A 146 -0.22 1.59 -6.89
N MET A 147 -0.59 1.16 -5.67
CA MET A 147 -1.89 1.45 -5.06
C MET A 147 -1.87 2.65 -4.11
N GLY A 148 -0.76 3.34 -3.96
CA GLY A 148 -0.64 4.51 -3.08
C GLY A 148 -0.81 4.21 -1.58
N VAL A 149 -0.69 2.96 -1.15
CA VAL A 149 -0.91 2.55 0.24
C VAL A 149 0.15 3.16 1.16
N ARG A 150 -0.29 3.69 2.31
CA ARG A 150 0.58 4.22 3.36
C ARG A 150 0.95 3.12 4.34
N VAL A 151 2.24 2.91 4.57
CA VAL A 151 2.75 1.80 5.40
C VAL A 151 3.57 2.33 6.56
N MET A 152 3.38 1.80 7.76
CA MET A 152 4.24 2.14 8.89
C MET A 152 5.65 1.56 8.67
N SER A 153 6.68 2.40 8.80
CA SER A 153 8.07 2.01 8.68
C SER A 153 8.87 2.41 9.92
N SER A 154 9.76 1.53 10.35
CA SER A 154 10.67 1.80 11.47
C SER A 154 11.70 2.89 11.15
N ASN A 155 12.19 3.58 12.20
CA ASN A 155 13.37 4.45 12.10
C ASN A 155 14.71 3.69 12.24
N SER A 156 14.66 2.35 12.35
CA SER A 156 15.86 1.51 12.38
C SER A 156 16.55 1.47 11.01
N TYR A 157 17.76 0.91 10.99
CA TYR A 157 18.51 0.65 9.74
C TYR A 157 17.68 -0.20 8.77
N ASP A 158 17.01 -1.24 9.28
CA ASP A 158 16.12 -2.12 8.50
C ASP A 158 14.91 -1.37 7.94
N GLY A 159 14.28 -0.51 8.75
CA GLY A 159 13.19 0.35 8.32
C GLY A 159 13.60 1.38 7.26
N GLU A 160 14.87 1.77 7.21
CA GLU A 160 15.39 2.69 6.20
C GLU A 160 15.44 2.02 4.82
N TYR A 161 16.09 0.85 4.69
CA TYR A 161 16.16 0.20 3.38
C TYR A 161 14.82 -0.36 2.93
N MET A 162 14.03 -0.95 3.85
CA MET A 162 12.70 -1.46 3.50
C MET A 162 11.76 -0.34 3.04
N GLY A 163 11.71 0.78 3.76
CA GLY A 163 10.93 1.94 3.36
C GLY A 163 11.30 2.48 1.98
N ARG A 164 12.59 2.43 1.63
CA ARG A 164 13.06 2.85 0.30
C ARG A 164 12.75 1.82 -0.80
N ILE A 165 12.81 0.53 -0.48
CA ILE A 165 12.43 -0.54 -1.43
C ILE A 165 10.94 -0.43 -1.76
N ILE A 166 10.06 -0.45 -0.75
CA ILE A 166 8.61 -0.44 -0.97
C ILE A 166 8.13 0.81 -1.70
N ARG A 167 8.81 1.94 -1.47
CA ARG A 167 8.48 3.16 -2.18
C ARG A 167 8.69 3.05 -3.70
N LYS A 168 9.70 2.28 -4.15
CA LYS A 168 9.89 1.99 -5.59
C LYS A 168 8.76 1.15 -6.19
N PHE A 169 7.88 0.62 -5.34
CA PHE A 169 6.65 -0.10 -5.69
C PHE A 169 5.38 0.70 -5.38
N GLY A 170 5.47 2.03 -5.29
CA GLY A 170 4.31 2.91 -5.14
C GLY A 170 3.75 3.02 -3.73
N PHE A 171 4.39 2.43 -2.71
CA PHE A 171 3.98 2.62 -1.31
C PHE A 171 4.59 3.90 -0.72
N VAL A 172 3.94 4.45 0.31
CA VAL A 172 4.49 5.58 1.05
C VAL A 172 4.77 5.18 2.50
N ALA A 173 6.05 5.24 2.88
CA ALA A 173 6.48 4.92 4.23
C ALA A 173 6.21 6.09 5.20
N VAL A 174 5.35 5.86 6.20
CA VAL A 174 5.14 6.74 7.34
C VAL A 174 6.10 6.31 8.46
N LYS A 175 7.06 7.19 8.81
CA LYS A 175 8.12 6.86 9.78
C LYS A 175 7.61 6.87 11.22
N GLY A 176 7.90 5.81 11.96
CA GLY A 176 7.67 5.70 13.40
C GLY A 176 7.35 4.28 13.85
N SER A 177 8.21 3.66 14.65
CA SER A 177 7.98 2.28 15.13
C SER A 177 8.63 1.94 16.46
N SER A 178 8.95 2.88 17.30
CA SER A 178 9.38 2.58 18.66
C SER A 178 8.52 3.33 19.65
N SER A 179 8.48 2.91 20.92
CA SER A 179 7.50 3.30 21.92
C SER A 179 7.14 4.80 22.01
N ARG A 180 8.09 5.70 21.79
CA ARG A 180 7.83 7.15 21.74
C ARG A 180 7.41 7.64 20.34
N ASN A 181 7.75 6.92 19.28
CA ASN A 181 7.42 7.28 17.89
C ASN A 181 6.22 6.52 17.34
N ALA A 182 5.73 5.48 18.04
CA ALA A 182 4.53 4.72 17.64
C ALA A 182 3.28 5.61 17.61
N VAL A 183 3.11 6.49 18.60
CA VAL A 183 2.01 7.45 18.65
C VAL A 183 2.08 8.42 17.46
N ARG A 184 3.26 8.95 17.15
CA ARG A 184 3.42 9.83 15.97
C ARG A 184 3.11 9.10 14.66
N ALA A 185 3.52 7.84 14.54
CA ALA A 185 3.21 7.05 13.36
C ALA A 185 1.70 6.79 13.24
N LEU A 186 1.03 6.43 14.33
CA LEU A 186 -0.42 6.25 14.33
C LEU A 186 -1.14 7.56 13.97
N LEU A 187 -0.70 8.71 14.48
CA LEU A 187 -1.24 10.02 14.09
C LEU A 187 -1.02 10.32 12.61
N GLY A 188 0.15 9.98 12.07
CA GLY A 188 0.45 10.11 10.64
C GLY A 188 -0.44 9.21 9.78
N LEU A 189 -0.68 7.97 10.21
CA LEU A 189 -1.59 7.05 9.51
C LEU A 189 -3.06 7.45 9.65
N ARG A 190 -3.45 7.95 10.84
CA ARG A 190 -4.78 8.53 11.03
C ARG A 190 -5.03 9.69 10.05
N ARG A 191 -4.06 10.61 9.95
CA ARG A 191 -4.13 11.70 8.98
C ARG A 191 -4.24 11.18 7.54
N ALA A 192 -3.43 10.19 7.15
CA ALA A 192 -3.52 9.58 5.83
C ALA A 192 -4.91 9.01 5.55
N LEU A 193 -5.52 8.32 6.51
CA LEU A 193 -6.90 7.81 6.39
C LEU A 193 -7.94 8.93 6.22
N THR A 194 -7.82 10.02 6.98
CA THR A 194 -8.73 11.18 6.84
C THR A 194 -8.54 11.93 5.52
N GLU A 195 -7.36 11.82 4.90
CA GLU A 195 -7.06 12.32 3.55
C GLU A 195 -7.51 11.34 2.44
N GLY A 196 -8.16 10.22 2.78
CA GLY A 196 -8.66 9.24 1.82
C GLY A 196 -7.66 8.14 1.42
N TRP A 197 -6.50 8.05 2.07
CA TRP A 197 -5.50 7.05 1.75
C TRP A 197 -5.69 5.76 2.54
N THR A 198 -5.63 4.63 1.88
CA THR A 198 -5.54 3.32 2.55
C THR A 198 -4.21 3.18 3.27
N VAL A 199 -4.25 2.64 4.48
CA VAL A 199 -3.05 2.33 5.26
C VAL A 199 -2.89 0.83 5.43
N ALA A 200 -1.64 0.35 5.61
CA ALA A 200 -1.38 -1.06 5.83
C ALA A 200 -0.47 -1.31 7.03
N PHE A 201 -0.77 -2.39 7.74
CA PHE A 201 -0.06 -2.86 8.93
C PHE A 201 0.39 -4.31 8.78
N THR A 202 1.59 -4.59 9.26
CA THR A 202 1.99 -5.95 9.64
C THR A 202 1.59 -6.16 11.11
N LEU A 203 0.65 -7.09 11.36
CA LEU A 203 -0.04 -7.21 12.64
C LEU A 203 0.84 -7.70 13.79
N ASP A 204 1.81 -8.54 13.49
CA ASP A 204 2.79 -9.05 14.46
C ASP A 204 3.88 -8.03 14.77
N GLY A 205 3.95 -6.92 14.00
CA GLY A 205 4.91 -5.83 14.20
C GLY A 205 6.37 -6.27 14.03
N PRO A 206 7.34 -5.35 14.19
CA PRO A 206 8.74 -5.60 13.81
C PRO A 206 9.54 -6.51 14.78
N ARG A 207 8.96 -6.89 15.91
CA ARG A 207 9.61 -7.72 16.94
C ARG A 207 8.85 -8.97 17.29
N GLY A 208 7.72 -9.23 16.60
CA GLY A 208 6.86 -10.35 16.92
C GLY A 208 6.13 -10.23 18.29
N PRO A 209 5.65 -11.33 18.84
CA PRO A 209 5.77 -12.70 18.32
C PRO A 209 5.02 -12.91 17.01
N ARG A 210 5.53 -13.82 16.18
CA ARG A 210 4.96 -14.15 14.88
C ARG A 210 3.49 -14.60 15.01
N HIS A 211 2.65 -14.16 14.06
CA HIS A 211 1.23 -14.52 13.97
C HIS A 211 0.42 -14.15 15.23
N LYS A 212 0.80 -13.08 15.92
CA LYS A 212 0.02 -12.52 17.02
C LYS A 212 -0.36 -11.07 16.74
N VAL A 213 -1.66 -10.83 16.66
CA VAL A 213 -2.22 -9.51 16.36
C VAL A 213 -1.95 -8.52 17.49
N LYS A 214 -1.55 -7.31 17.13
CA LYS A 214 -1.41 -6.18 18.04
C LYS A 214 -2.57 -5.19 17.88
N PRO A 215 -2.98 -4.47 18.94
CA PRO A 215 -4.21 -3.66 18.94
C PRO A 215 -4.13 -2.38 18.09
N GLY A 216 -2.96 -2.03 17.55
CA GLY A 216 -2.77 -0.78 16.81
C GLY A 216 -3.76 -0.53 15.66
N PRO A 217 -4.00 -1.48 14.76
CA PRO A 217 -4.99 -1.35 13.69
C PRO A 217 -6.42 -1.14 14.21
N VAL A 218 -6.82 -1.85 15.27
CA VAL A 218 -8.14 -1.72 15.90
C VAL A 218 -8.32 -0.33 16.51
N ALA A 219 -7.31 0.15 17.25
CA ALA A 219 -7.32 1.50 17.82
C ALA A 219 -7.39 2.59 16.72
N LEU A 220 -6.74 2.36 15.58
CA LEU A 220 -6.80 3.27 14.44
C LEU A 220 -8.19 3.25 13.79
N ALA A 221 -8.77 2.07 13.56
CA ALA A 221 -10.10 1.89 13.01
C ALA A 221 -11.16 2.56 13.93
N ARG A 222 -11.09 2.32 15.26
CA ARG A 222 -11.95 2.99 16.25
C ARG A 222 -11.86 4.52 16.13
N SER A 223 -10.64 5.07 16.06
CA SER A 223 -10.42 6.51 16.06
C SER A 223 -10.83 7.23 14.78
N THR A 224 -11.04 6.49 13.69
CA THR A 224 -11.37 7.02 12.36
C THR A 224 -12.73 6.59 11.83
N GLY A 225 -13.33 5.53 12.41
CA GLY A 225 -14.54 4.90 11.87
C GLY A 225 -14.30 4.16 10.54
N ILE A 226 -13.05 4.04 10.09
CA ILE A 226 -12.70 3.40 8.82
C ILE A 226 -12.55 1.88 9.03
N PRO A 227 -13.17 1.05 8.18
CA PRO A 227 -13.16 -0.40 8.38
C PRO A 227 -11.78 -1.02 8.21
N MET A 228 -11.53 -2.08 8.98
CA MET A 228 -10.38 -2.94 8.82
C MET A 228 -10.64 -4.00 7.76
N SER A 229 -9.63 -4.24 6.94
CA SER A 229 -9.53 -5.35 6.01
C SER A 229 -8.34 -6.23 6.40
N MET A 230 -8.40 -7.49 6.06
CA MET A 230 -7.27 -8.39 6.24
C MET A 230 -7.04 -9.23 5.00
N PHE A 231 -5.80 -9.63 4.81
CA PHE A 231 -5.43 -10.58 3.76
C PHE A 231 -4.24 -11.43 4.13
N HIS A 232 -4.12 -12.58 3.46
CA HIS A 232 -2.92 -13.41 3.50
C HIS A 232 -2.46 -13.75 2.09
N VAL A 233 -1.13 -13.91 1.94
CA VAL A 233 -0.50 -14.34 0.71
C VAL A 233 0.18 -15.67 0.93
N ALA A 234 -0.43 -16.74 0.47
CA ALA A 234 0.18 -18.07 0.47
C ALA A 234 1.03 -18.30 -0.79
N VAL A 235 2.12 -19.02 -0.64
CA VAL A 235 3.07 -19.33 -1.72
C VAL A 235 3.42 -20.83 -1.69
N ASP A 236 3.20 -21.55 -2.79
CA ASP A 236 3.43 -23.00 -2.85
C ASP A 236 4.91 -23.39 -2.74
N ARG A 237 5.83 -22.56 -3.21
CA ARG A 237 7.28 -22.76 -3.15
C ARG A 237 8.00 -21.47 -2.83
N ALA A 238 8.61 -21.38 -1.66
CA ALA A 238 9.35 -20.21 -1.21
C ALA A 238 10.69 -20.60 -0.57
N TRP A 239 11.62 -19.66 -0.55
CA TRP A 239 12.72 -19.66 0.40
C TRP A 239 12.20 -18.97 1.67
N VAL A 240 12.22 -19.70 2.77
CA VAL A 240 11.81 -19.18 4.09
C VAL A 240 13.06 -18.82 4.86
N LEU A 241 13.18 -17.53 5.20
CA LEU A 241 14.34 -17.04 5.96
C LEU A 241 14.31 -17.55 7.40
N ASN A 242 15.49 -17.77 7.98
CA ASN A 242 15.61 -18.11 9.39
C ASN A 242 15.57 -16.85 10.26
N SER A 243 14.47 -16.10 10.15
CA SER A 243 14.17 -14.88 10.90
C SER A 243 12.99 -15.12 11.84
N TRP A 244 12.77 -14.23 12.80
CA TRP A 244 11.66 -14.34 13.76
C TRP A 244 10.29 -14.41 13.06
N ASP A 245 10.12 -13.73 11.92
CA ASP A 245 8.89 -13.65 11.13
C ASP A 245 8.78 -14.75 10.06
N ARG A 246 9.85 -15.53 9.85
CA ARG A 246 9.91 -16.57 8.80
C ARG A 246 9.53 -15.98 7.42
N MET A 247 10.13 -14.84 7.07
CA MET A 247 9.84 -14.13 5.83
C MET A 247 9.98 -15.03 4.61
N MET A 248 8.98 -14.97 3.74
CA MET A 248 8.90 -15.79 2.53
C MET A 248 9.38 -15.02 1.31
N ILE A 249 10.35 -15.59 0.58
CA ILE A 249 10.77 -15.12 -0.74
C ILE A 249 10.25 -16.15 -1.76
N PRO A 250 9.25 -15.81 -2.59
CA PRO A 250 8.72 -16.74 -3.58
C PRO A 250 9.81 -17.22 -4.52
N LYS A 251 9.83 -18.52 -4.86
CA LYS A 251 10.68 -19.03 -5.94
C LYS A 251 10.09 -18.62 -7.30
N PRO A 252 10.91 -18.52 -8.36
CA PRO A 252 10.40 -18.29 -9.70
C PRO A 252 9.32 -19.30 -10.10
N PHE A 253 8.29 -18.82 -10.80
CA PHE A 253 7.16 -19.63 -11.29
C PHE A 253 6.31 -20.29 -10.20
N SER A 254 6.40 -19.82 -8.96
CA SER A 254 5.55 -20.28 -7.85
C SER A 254 4.10 -19.83 -8.05
N ARG A 255 3.19 -20.66 -7.53
CA ARG A 255 1.79 -20.33 -7.38
C ARG A 255 1.62 -19.48 -6.13
N VAL A 256 0.79 -18.45 -6.22
CA VAL A 256 0.55 -17.50 -5.15
C VAL A 256 -0.95 -17.25 -5.05
N LEU A 257 -1.51 -17.48 -3.88
CA LEU A 257 -2.91 -17.19 -3.57
C LEU A 257 -2.99 -16.03 -2.58
N LEU A 258 -3.53 -14.91 -3.04
CA LEU A 258 -3.89 -13.77 -2.20
C LEU A 258 -5.37 -13.91 -1.81
N ARG A 259 -5.62 -14.14 -0.53
CA ARG A 259 -6.98 -14.26 0.01
C ARG A 259 -7.32 -13.04 0.85
N PHE A 260 -8.46 -12.39 0.56
CA PHE A 260 -9.01 -11.30 1.35
C PHE A 260 -10.15 -11.77 2.23
N GLY A 261 -10.18 -11.31 3.49
CA GLY A 261 -11.28 -11.54 4.42
C GLY A 261 -12.35 -10.45 4.34
N LYS A 262 -13.45 -10.68 5.06
CA LYS A 262 -14.54 -9.71 5.25
C LYS A 262 -14.04 -8.49 6.04
N LEU A 263 -14.65 -7.34 5.79
CA LEU A 263 -14.34 -6.13 6.56
C LEU A 263 -14.84 -6.26 8.00
N ILE A 264 -14.06 -5.70 8.92
CA ILE A 264 -14.44 -5.54 10.33
C ILE A 264 -14.62 -4.05 10.60
N GLN A 265 -15.83 -3.69 11.03
CA GLN A 265 -16.17 -2.32 11.39
C GLN A 265 -16.04 -2.15 12.90
N VAL A 266 -15.22 -1.20 13.34
CA VAL A 266 -15.07 -0.85 14.76
C VAL A 266 -15.83 0.45 15.01
N PRO A 267 -16.85 0.46 15.88
CA PRO A 267 -17.57 1.68 16.22
C PRO A 267 -16.65 2.71 16.90
N PRO A 268 -16.81 4.02 16.64
CA PRO A 268 -15.99 5.06 17.26
C PRO A 268 -16.17 5.15 18.79
N ASP A 269 -17.31 4.72 19.30
CA ASP A 269 -17.67 4.69 20.74
C ASP A 269 -17.31 3.36 21.43
N ALA A 270 -16.63 2.45 20.71
CA ALA A 270 -16.13 1.19 21.27
C ALA A 270 -15.25 1.43 22.52
N THR A 271 -15.46 0.63 23.57
CA THR A 271 -14.68 0.69 24.81
C THR A 271 -13.30 0.06 24.65
N ASP A 272 -12.46 0.12 25.67
CA ASP A 272 -11.16 -0.56 25.62
C ASP A 272 -11.31 -2.10 25.69
N GLU A 273 -12.35 -2.62 26.35
CA GLU A 273 -12.73 -4.03 26.30
C GLU A 273 -13.17 -4.45 24.89
N ASP A 274 -13.90 -3.59 24.20
CA ASP A 274 -14.24 -3.82 22.79
C ASP A 274 -13.01 -3.86 21.89
N VAL A 275 -11.98 -3.06 22.14
CA VAL A 275 -10.71 -3.10 21.41
C VAL A 275 -10.04 -4.47 21.57
N GLU A 276 -10.07 -5.06 22.75
CA GLU A 276 -9.56 -6.41 22.97
C GLU A 276 -10.38 -7.45 22.19
N ARG A 277 -11.72 -7.36 22.24
CA ARG A 277 -12.64 -8.22 21.49
C ARG A 277 -12.41 -8.11 19.98
N TYR A 278 -12.32 -6.90 19.43
CA TYR A 278 -12.04 -6.70 17.99
C TYR A 278 -10.62 -7.13 17.60
N THR A 279 -9.67 -7.05 18.52
CA THR A 279 -8.31 -7.60 18.28
C THR A 279 -8.35 -9.13 18.17
N ALA A 280 -9.12 -9.79 19.01
CA ALA A 280 -9.33 -11.24 18.93
C ALA A 280 -10.12 -11.62 17.66
N GLU A 281 -11.12 -10.84 17.27
CA GLU A 281 -11.88 -11.03 16.03
C GLU A 281 -10.98 -10.90 14.79
N LEU A 282 -10.11 -9.87 14.75
CA LEU A 282 -9.14 -9.68 13.67
C LEU A 282 -8.13 -10.85 13.60
N GLN A 283 -7.67 -11.35 14.78
CA GLN A 283 -6.83 -12.54 14.83
C GLN A 283 -7.53 -13.74 14.21
N ALA A 284 -8.74 -14.07 14.67
CA ALA A 284 -9.51 -15.20 14.17
C ALA A 284 -9.84 -15.08 12.68
N ALA A 285 -10.15 -13.86 12.19
CA ALA A 285 -10.41 -13.62 10.79
C ALA A 285 -9.16 -13.85 9.93
N LEU A 286 -8.01 -13.36 10.39
CA LEU A 286 -6.76 -13.54 9.65
C LEU A 286 -6.28 -15.00 9.68
N ASP A 287 -6.49 -15.72 10.78
CA ASP A 287 -6.17 -17.15 10.87
C ASP A 287 -7.00 -17.96 9.87
N ARG A 288 -8.31 -17.70 9.74
CA ARG A 288 -9.17 -18.34 8.71
C ARG A 288 -8.70 -18.05 7.30
N VAL A 289 -8.36 -16.79 7.01
CA VAL A 289 -7.87 -16.35 5.70
C VAL A 289 -6.54 -17.02 5.37
N CYS A 290 -5.65 -17.13 6.36
CA CYS A 290 -4.37 -17.80 6.25
C CYS A 290 -4.53 -19.31 5.99
N GLU A 291 -5.32 -20.00 6.80
CA GLU A 291 -5.60 -21.44 6.69
C GLU A 291 -6.18 -21.77 5.31
N PHE A 292 -7.18 -21.00 4.87
CA PHE A 292 -7.76 -21.19 3.54
C PHE A 292 -6.72 -21.01 2.42
N ALA A 293 -5.93 -19.94 2.47
CA ALA A 293 -4.96 -19.65 1.42
C ALA A 293 -3.86 -20.71 1.35
N GLU A 294 -3.33 -21.13 2.49
CA GLU A 294 -2.29 -22.19 2.58
C GLU A 294 -2.81 -23.57 2.10
N ALA A 295 -4.07 -23.89 2.39
CA ALA A 295 -4.69 -25.14 1.94
C ALA A 295 -4.90 -25.17 0.41
N ASN A 296 -5.20 -24.02 -0.22
CA ASN A 296 -5.63 -23.96 -1.62
C ASN A 296 -4.59 -23.41 -2.59
N VAL A 297 -3.44 -22.89 -2.14
CA VAL A 297 -2.43 -22.29 -3.01
C VAL A 297 -1.95 -23.21 -4.13
N LYS A 298 -1.93 -24.53 -3.90
CA LYS A 298 -1.54 -25.52 -4.90
C LYS A 298 -2.56 -25.68 -6.05
N GLN A 299 -3.78 -25.19 -5.86
CA GLN A 299 -4.85 -25.23 -6.85
C GLN A 299 -4.83 -24.02 -7.80
N VAL A 300 -3.96 -23.03 -7.55
CA VAL A 300 -3.82 -21.86 -8.44
C VAL A 300 -3.45 -22.30 -9.85
N GLY A 301 -4.23 -21.84 -10.82
CA GLY A 301 -4.14 -22.25 -12.24
C GLY A 301 -5.24 -23.24 -12.65
N THR A 302 -6.11 -23.68 -11.73
CA THR A 302 -7.34 -24.44 -12.04
C THR A 302 -8.51 -23.50 -12.36
N SER A 303 -9.65 -24.06 -12.77
CA SER A 303 -10.88 -23.29 -13.03
C SER A 303 -11.42 -22.58 -11.78
N GLU A 304 -11.23 -23.18 -10.60
CA GLU A 304 -11.66 -22.61 -9.31
C GLU A 304 -10.75 -21.45 -8.86
N PHE A 305 -9.46 -21.56 -9.14
CA PHE A 305 -8.46 -20.53 -8.78
C PHE A 305 -7.68 -20.08 -10.03
N PRO A 306 -8.32 -19.33 -10.96
CA PRO A 306 -7.68 -18.93 -12.21
C PRO A 306 -6.47 -18.04 -11.92
N SER A 307 -5.34 -18.31 -12.56
CA SER A 307 -4.17 -17.44 -12.46
C SER A 307 -4.33 -16.25 -13.41
N GLY A 308 -4.32 -15.02 -12.89
CA GLY A 308 -4.55 -13.76 -13.63
C GLY A 308 -3.51 -13.42 -14.71
N ARG A 309 -3.00 -14.39 -15.45
CA ARG A 309 -2.11 -14.16 -16.58
C ARG A 309 -2.81 -13.95 -17.91
N ASN A 310 -4.09 -14.35 -18.02
CA ASN A 310 -4.82 -14.31 -19.27
C ASN A 310 -6.30 -14.15 -19.03
N GLU A 311 -6.81 -12.94 -18.87
CA GLU A 311 -8.19 -12.63 -19.27
C GLU A 311 -8.36 -11.10 -19.31
N GLN A 312 -7.75 -10.53 -20.34
CA GLN A 312 -8.26 -9.36 -21.04
C GLN A 312 -8.09 -9.67 -22.53
N LYS A 313 -9.07 -10.36 -23.09
CA LYS A 313 -9.46 -10.24 -24.49
C LYS A 313 -10.64 -9.30 -24.57
#